data_683f43b72fd3c1bb2f92b37715483dd7
#
_entry.id   683f43b72fd3c1bb2f92b37715483dd7
#
_cell.length_a   1.000
_cell.length_b   1.000
_cell.length_c   1.000
_cell.angle_alpha   90.00
_cell.angle_beta   90.00
_cell.angle_gamma   90.00
#
_symmetry.space_group_name_H-M   'P 1'
#
loop_
_entity.id
_entity.type
_entity.pdbx_description
1 polymer ?
#
loop_
_entity_poly.entity_id
_entity_poly.type
_entity_poly.pdbx_seq_one_letter_code
_entity_poly.pdbx_strand_id
1 'polypeptide(L)'
;MTMKKYNRVMLGQGSKFAKMCHDEEYIGAEFDIFFDLSNDLYENWRDFNKKFIPIWMNNVPGKSTTSAGLACGFLWTIIKGLQIGDIVLCPSGEGYYYVGTIASNYYYVPDTELPHRRKVKWMDKVIERKAMSKELRNSSGSVGTCCDITKYADEIEALIAGASYTPSVTTSPVVNNAKAQPQDFYERSLHKVFCSYLRTRNIYAKTIYHEKTSNKNDNNQKWVHPDIVGVQFEEFKNDATLALLKATEPKESVHIYSYELKRRIESDYQLKQYYFQALSNSSWANFGYLVAFEINDDLAEEMERLNNAFGIGIILMQVNNSKILYPAKEKQLDYNTIEKLNNLNSDFCEFIKKLSKVMNASKDYTADAKSSFEKICDKIFESDEEQEQYCKDNNIPF
;
A
#
# COMPACT_ATOMS: atom_id res chain seq x y z
N MET A 1 7.60 19.78 23.39
CA MET A 1 8.70 19.45 22.47
C MET A 1 8.14 18.45 21.48
N THR A 2 8.11 18.78 20.21
CA THR A 2 7.74 17.82 19.14
C THR A 2 8.73 16.67 19.17
N MET A 3 8.24 15.41 19.17
CA MET A 3 9.10 14.24 19.13
C MET A 3 9.89 14.24 17.81
N LYS A 4 11.19 14.06 17.90
CA LYS A 4 12.12 13.90 16.77
C LYS A 4 11.70 12.69 15.93
N LYS A 5 11.53 12.88 14.62
CA LYS A 5 11.17 11.82 13.69
C LYS A 5 12.38 11.34 12.91
N TYR A 6 12.29 10.12 12.40
CA TYR A 6 13.30 9.47 11.58
C TYR A 6 12.67 9.06 10.26
N ASN A 7 13.27 9.51 9.16
CA ASN A 7 12.74 9.26 7.84
C ASN A 7 13.82 8.73 6.89
N ARG A 8 13.48 7.76 6.07
CA ARG A 8 14.31 7.44 4.93
C ARG A 8 13.90 8.31 3.75
N VAL A 9 14.87 8.93 3.09
CA VAL A 9 14.65 9.77 1.90
C VAL A 9 15.57 9.29 0.77
N MET A 10 14.96 8.83 -0.34
CA MET A 10 15.70 8.43 -1.54
C MET A 10 15.93 9.65 -2.43
N LEU A 11 17.18 9.86 -2.84
CA LEU A 11 17.62 11.01 -3.60
C LEU A 11 17.78 10.65 -5.08
N GLY A 12 16.67 10.72 -5.80
CA GLY A 12 16.53 10.25 -7.18
C GLY A 12 16.38 8.73 -7.28
N GLN A 13 15.99 8.25 -8.46
CA GLN A 13 15.84 6.83 -8.72
C GLN A 13 17.16 6.08 -8.48
N GLY A 14 17.12 5.00 -7.70
CA GLY A 14 18.33 4.24 -7.36
C GLY A 14 19.36 5.04 -6.58
N SER A 15 18.98 6.10 -5.87
CA SER A 15 19.90 6.98 -5.11
C SER A 15 20.95 7.73 -5.97
N LYS A 16 20.68 7.92 -7.26
CA LYS A 16 21.67 8.48 -8.22
C LYS A 16 22.21 9.87 -7.82
N PHE A 17 21.46 10.63 -7.00
CA PHE A 17 21.89 11.96 -6.54
C PHE A 17 22.38 11.97 -5.09
N ALA A 18 22.47 10.81 -4.42
CA ALA A 18 22.79 10.75 -3.00
C ALA A 18 24.13 11.39 -2.66
N LYS A 19 25.19 11.08 -3.44
CA LYS A 19 26.51 11.65 -3.23
C LYS A 19 26.52 13.17 -3.46
N MET A 20 25.92 13.65 -4.55
CA MET A 20 25.82 15.08 -4.83
C MET A 20 25.09 15.82 -3.70
N CYS A 21 23.96 15.31 -3.25
CA CYS A 21 23.19 15.91 -2.17
C CYS A 21 23.94 15.90 -0.83
N HIS A 22 24.74 14.87 -0.59
CA HIS A 22 25.61 14.80 0.59
C HIS A 22 26.72 15.87 0.51
N ASP A 23 27.42 15.97 -0.62
CA ASP A 23 28.53 16.90 -0.82
C ASP A 23 28.06 18.38 -0.78
N GLU A 24 26.82 18.66 -1.20
CA GLU A 24 26.21 19.99 -1.23
C GLU A 24 25.26 20.29 -0.03
N GLU A 25 25.25 19.42 0.97
CA GLU A 25 24.54 19.58 2.24
C GLU A 25 23.03 19.80 2.13
N TYR A 26 22.34 19.05 1.25
CA TYR A 26 20.87 19.11 1.15
C TYR A 26 20.24 17.75 0.86
N ILE A 27 18.91 17.69 1.03
CA ILE A 27 18.03 16.72 0.40
C ILE A 27 17.08 17.45 -0.54
N GLY A 28 16.62 16.77 -1.59
CA GLY A 28 15.73 17.41 -2.54
C GLY A 28 14.85 16.42 -3.31
N ALA A 29 13.91 17.01 -4.05
CA ALA A 29 13.01 16.33 -4.95
C ALA A 29 12.67 17.20 -6.16
N GLU A 30 12.11 16.57 -7.19
CA GLU A 30 11.65 17.21 -8.40
C GLU A 30 10.16 16.95 -8.62
N PHE A 31 9.79 15.71 -8.87
CA PHE A 31 8.40 15.27 -9.10
C PHE A 31 7.64 16.06 -10.16
N ASP A 32 8.30 16.40 -11.29
CA ASP A 32 7.70 17.08 -12.45
C ASP A 32 6.96 18.39 -12.11
N ILE A 33 7.36 19.06 -11.01
CA ILE A 33 6.87 20.37 -10.58
C ILE A 33 8.09 21.30 -10.51
N PHE A 34 8.17 22.29 -11.42
CA PHE A 34 9.37 23.08 -11.67
C PHE A 34 9.18 24.56 -11.33
N PHE A 35 8.50 24.85 -10.21
CA PHE A 35 8.34 26.23 -9.72
C PHE A 35 8.32 26.26 -8.19
N ASP A 36 8.62 27.45 -7.64
CA ASP A 36 8.70 27.66 -6.20
C ASP A 36 7.34 27.44 -5.49
N LEU A 37 7.36 26.59 -4.47
CA LEU A 37 6.20 26.22 -3.65
C LEU A 37 6.16 26.96 -2.30
N SER A 38 6.97 28.00 -2.09
CA SER A 38 7.04 28.71 -0.81
C SER A 38 5.70 29.27 -0.34
N ASN A 39 4.81 29.62 -1.28
CA ASN A 39 3.46 30.11 -1.00
C ASN A 39 2.41 28.99 -0.89
N ASP A 40 2.81 27.74 -1.06
CA ASP A 40 1.94 26.56 -1.14
C ASP A 40 2.28 25.48 -0.12
N LEU A 41 2.86 25.88 1.02
CA LEU A 41 3.24 24.98 2.11
C LEU A 41 2.03 24.64 2.98
N TYR A 42 1.06 23.91 2.44
CA TYR A 42 -0.14 23.47 3.14
C TYR A 42 0.19 22.67 4.40
N GLU A 43 -0.54 22.90 5.50
CA GLU A 43 -0.36 22.11 6.74
C GLU A 43 -0.79 20.66 6.57
N ASN A 44 -1.76 20.40 5.68
CA ASN A 44 -2.27 19.07 5.40
C ASN A 44 -1.88 18.63 3.98
N TRP A 45 -1.30 17.44 3.86
CA TRP A 45 -0.89 16.86 2.58
C TRP A 45 -2.07 16.61 1.61
N ARG A 46 -3.30 16.39 2.14
CA ARG A 46 -4.49 16.21 1.30
C ARG A 46 -4.86 17.49 0.56
N ASP A 47 -4.76 18.63 1.23
CA ASP A 47 -5.02 19.94 0.61
C ASP A 47 -3.96 20.26 -0.44
N PHE A 48 -2.70 19.92 -0.15
CA PHE A 48 -1.62 20.01 -1.13
C PHE A 48 -1.92 19.12 -2.34
N ASN A 49 -2.23 17.85 -2.14
CA ASN A 49 -2.54 16.91 -3.21
C ASN A 49 -3.74 17.36 -4.04
N LYS A 50 -4.79 17.90 -3.42
CA LYS A 50 -5.97 18.42 -4.12
C LYS A 50 -5.60 19.50 -5.14
N LYS A 51 -4.65 20.37 -4.82
CA LYS A 51 -4.17 21.42 -5.71
C LYS A 51 -3.20 20.88 -6.76
N PHE A 52 -2.26 20.04 -6.36
CA PHE A 52 -1.10 19.70 -7.18
C PHE A 52 -1.27 18.45 -8.06
N ILE A 53 -2.17 17.53 -7.73
CA ILE A 53 -2.47 16.36 -8.59
C ILE A 53 -2.87 16.78 -10.01
N PRO A 54 -3.80 17.72 -10.24
CA PRO A 54 -4.14 18.17 -11.60
C PRO A 54 -2.96 18.79 -12.34
N ILE A 55 -2.11 19.56 -11.64
CA ILE A 55 -0.90 20.18 -12.20
C ILE A 55 0.10 19.11 -12.62
N TRP A 56 0.36 18.15 -11.74
CA TRP A 56 1.27 17.03 -12.02
C TRP A 56 0.78 16.19 -13.19
N MET A 57 -0.50 15.84 -13.24
CA MET A 57 -1.08 15.06 -14.35
C MET A 57 -1.00 15.77 -15.70
N ASN A 58 -1.03 17.11 -15.70
CA ASN A 58 -0.83 17.89 -16.90
C ASN A 58 0.63 17.85 -17.37
N ASN A 59 1.58 17.83 -16.43
CA ASN A 59 3.02 17.78 -16.73
C ASN A 59 3.46 16.37 -17.14
N VAL A 60 2.78 15.32 -16.67
CA VAL A 60 3.10 13.91 -16.91
C VAL A 60 1.90 13.18 -17.50
N PRO A 61 1.57 13.41 -18.78
CA PRO A 61 0.41 12.81 -19.42
C PRO A 61 0.51 11.28 -19.47
N GLY A 62 -0.64 10.61 -19.35
CA GLY A 62 -0.73 9.14 -19.42
C GLY A 62 -0.46 8.40 -18.11
N LYS A 63 -0.15 9.10 -17.02
CA LYS A 63 -0.03 8.51 -15.68
C LYS A 63 -1.38 8.55 -14.93
N SER A 64 -1.52 7.68 -13.94
CA SER A 64 -2.75 7.59 -13.13
C SER A 64 -2.82 8.69 -12.06
N THR A 65 -4.03 9.02 -11.61
CA THR A 65 -4.26 9.90 -10.45
C THR A 65 -3.58 9.36 -9.18
N THR A 66 -3.46 8.04 -9.06
CA THR A 66 -2.74 7.38 -7.96
C THR A 66 -1.26 7.72 -7.99
N SER A 67 -0.62 7.63 -9.17
CA SER A 67 0.81 8.02 -9.33
C SER A 67 1.01 9.49 -9.00
N ALA A 68 0.10 10.36 -9.46
CA ALA A 68 0.11 11.78 -9.13
C ALA A 68 0.01 12.04 -7.62
N GLY A 69 -0.90 11.31 -6.95
CA GLY A 69 -1.09 11.40 -5.50
C GLY A 69 0.16 11.00 -4.71
N LEU A 70 0.88 9.97 -5.18
CA LEU A 70 2.16 9.55 -4.59
C LEU A 70 3.25 10.60 -4.77
N ALA A 71 3.45 11.07 -6.01
CA ALA A 71 4.46 12.07 -6.34
C ALA A 71 4.24 13.36 -5.52
N CYS A 72 3.01 13.89 -5.51
CA CYS A 72 2.64 15.05 -4.72
C CYS A 72 2.80 14.82 -3.21
N GLY A 73 2.42 13.64 -2.71
CA GLY A 73 2.56 13.28 -1.29
C GLY A 73 4.03 13.22 -0.84
N PHE A 74 4.93 12.66 -1.65
CA PHE A 74 6.37 12.66 -1.36
C PHE A 74 6.96 14.07 -1.44
N LEU A 75 6.56 14.86 -2.46
CA LEU A 75 6.98 16.25 -2.55
C LEU A 75 6.56 17.04 -1.30
N TRP A 76 5.29 16.92 -0.89
CA TRP A 76 4.80 17.56 0.33
C TRP A 76 5.61 17.13 1.56
N THR A 77 5.94 15.85 1.68
CA THR A 77 6.74 15.33 2.80
C THR A 77 8.10 16.04 2.87
N ILE A 78 8.78 16.23 1.75
CA ILE A 78 10.09 16.90 1.71
C ILE A 78 9.96 18.39 2.01
N ILE A 79 9.01 19.09 1.39
CA ILE A 79 8.92 20.56 1.51
C ILE A 79 8.30 21.02 2.84
N LYS A 80 7.40 20.22 3.45
CA LYS A 80 6.63 20.60 4.65
C LYS A 80 6.60 19.53 5.74
N GLY A 81 6.46 18.25 5.37
CA GLY A 81 6.26 17.15 6.34
C GLY A 81 7.45 16.93 7.28
N LEU A 82 8.66 16.99 6.74
CA LEU A 82 9.90 16.94 7.54
C LEU A 82 10.07 18.24 8.35
N GLN A 83 10.42 18.11 9.63
CA GLN A 83 10.64 19.25 10.51
C GLN A 83 12.14 19.46 10.74
N ILE A 84 12.52 20.71 11.08
CA ILE A 84 13.90 21.01 11.51
C ILE A 84 14.21 20.18 12.77
N GLY A 85 15.33 19.46 12.75
CA GLY A 85 15.72 18.54 13.81
C GLY A 85 15.38 17.06 13.54
N ASP A 86 14.52 16.76 12.56
CA ASP A 86 14.26 15.38 12.15
C ASP A 86 15.51 14.75 11.55
N ILE A 87 15.68 13.43 11.76
CA ILE A 87 16.78 12.66 11.18
C ILE A 87 16.35 12.06 9.85
N VAL A 88 17.24 12.18 8.87
CA VAL A 88 17.08 11.54 7.57
C VAL A 88 18.19 10.52 7.31
N LEU A 89 17.77 9.35 6.81
CA LEU A 89 18.64 8.30 6.29
C LEU A 89 18.49 8.29 4.77
N CYS A 90 19.58 8.60 4.05
CA CYS A 90 19.56 8.63 2.59
C CYS A 90 20.43 7.50 2.04
N PRO A 91 19.84 6.48 1.35
CA PRO A 91 20.62 5.39 0.80
C PRO A 91 21.62 5.92 -0.22
N SER A 92 22.89 5.47 -0.12
CA SER A 92 23.98 5.88 -1.01
C SER A 92 23.92 5.22 -2.39
N GLY A 93 23.21 4.10 -2.52
CA GLY A 93 23.34 3.18 -3.67
C GLY A 93 24.45 2.13 -3.50
N GLU A 94 25.33 2.25 -2.51
CA GLU A 94 26.53 1.41 -2.31
C GLU A 94 26.44 0.54 -1.03
N GLY A 95 25.23 0.34 -0.50
CA GLY A 95 25.01 -0.53 0.66
C GLY A 95 25.16 0.14 2.03
N TYR A 96 25.20 1.46 2.09
CA TYR A 96 25.16 2.26 3.31
C TYR A 96 24.20 3.44 3.17
N TYR A 97 23.90 4.10 4.29
CA TYR A 97 23.07 5.29 4.34
C TYR A 97 23.87 6.47 4.87
N TYR A 98 23.79 7.61 4.18
CA TYR A 98 24.13 8.89 4.78
C TYR A 98 23.11 9.24 5.84
N VAL A 99 23.54 9.78 6.95
CA VAL A 99 22.68 10.19 8.06
C VAL A 99 22.85 11.68 8.30
N GLY A 100 21.73 12.38 8.42
CA GLY A 100 21.78 13.81 8.65
C GLY A 100 20.56 14.33 9.39
N THR A 101 20.64 15.57 9.83
CA THR A 101 19.58 16.29 10.51
C THR A 101 19.05 17.40 9.60
N ILE A 102 17.74 17.51 9.45
CA ILE A 102 17.10 18.62 8.71
C ILE A 102 17.47 19.94 9.39
N ALA A 103 18.11 20.84 8.63
CA ALA A 103 18.69 22.07 9.16
C ALA A 103 18.04 23.35 8.63
N SER A 104 17.14 23.29 7.65
CA SER A 104 16.46 24.46 7.11
C SER A 104 14.97 24.23 6.87
N ASN A 105 14.23 25.30 6.67
CA ASN A 105 12.96 25.28 5.97
C ASN A 105 13.16 24.98 4.48
N TYR A 106 12.07 24.76 3.78
CA TYR A 106 12.04 24.59 2.34
C TYR A 106 12.64 25.80 1.61
N TYR A 107 13.37 25.52 0.51
CA TYR A 107 13.79 26.51 -0.48
C TYR A 107 13.83 25.88 -1.87
N TYR A 108 13.71 26.72 -2.89
CA TYR A 108 13.66 26.32 -4.29
C TYR A 108 14.93 26.79 -5.03
N VAL A 109 15.51 25.92 -5.85
CA VAL A 109 16.67 26.25 -6.70
C VAL A 109 16.31 25.86 -8.13
N PRO A 110 15.96 26.84 -8.99
CA PRO A 110 15.56 26.56 -10.38
C PRO A 110 16.70 25.92 -11.19
N ASP A 111 16.32 25.26 -12.26
CA ASP A 111 17.23 24.68 -13.25
C ASP A 111 18.25 23.68 -12.68
N THR A 112 17.85 22.96 -11.63
CA THR A 112 18.66 21.91 -11.02
C THR A 112 17.91 20.57 -10.97
N GLU A 113 18.66 19.47 -10.83
CA GLU A 113 18.12 18.09 -10.82
C GLU A 113 17.09 17.83 -9.69
N LEU A 114 17.27 18.44 -8.53
CA LEU A 114 16.37 18.34 -7.40
C LEU A 114 16.07 19.76 -6.89
N PRO A 115 15.13 20.50 -7.51
CA PRO A 115 14.94 21.93 -7.25
C PRO A 115 14.28 22.22 -5.91
N HIS A 116 13.43 21.31 -5.37
CA HIS A 116 12.78 21.49 -4.09
C HIS A 116 13.64 20.93 -2.96
N ARG A 117 14.22 21.80 -2.15
CA ARG A 117 15.33 21.43 -1.25
C ARG A 117 15.08 21.78 0.20
N ARG A 118 15.76 21.03 1.08
CA ARG A 118 15.97 21.31 2.51
C ARG A 118 17.45 21.13 2.82
N LYS A 119 18.08 22.06 3.55
CA LYS A 119 19.44 21.85 4.04
C LYS A 119 19.49 20.73 5.07
N VAL A 120 20.55 19.96 5.00
CA VAL A 120 20.84 18.86 5.93
C VAL A 120 22.22 19.04 6.51
N LYS A 121 22.33 18.91 7.82
CA LYS A 121 23.62 18.76 8.48
C LYS A 121 23.95 17.29 8.53
N TRP A 122 24.79 16.83 7.62
CA TRP A 122 25.24 15.44 7.58
C TRP A 122 26.15 15.11 8.76
N MET A 123 26.07 13.86 9.23
CA MET A 123 26.96 13.31 10.22
C MET A 123 28.18 12.70 9.53
N ASP A 124 29.34 12.72 10.21
CA ASP A 124 30.58 12.12 9.68
C ASP A 124 30.48 10.57 9.56
N LYS A 125 29.48 9.97 10.19
CA LYS A 125 29.25 8.54 10.17
C LYS A 125 28.13 8.15 9.23
N VAL A 126 28.32 7.00 8.56
CA VAL A 126 27.29 6.33 7.77
C VAL A 126 26.76 5.09 8.51
N ILE A 127 25.56 4.67 8.17
CA ILE A 127 25.02 3.41 8.67
C ILE A 127 25.11 2.38 7.54
N GLU A 128 25.89 1.32 7.75
CA GLU A 128 25.96 0.21 6.82
C GLU A 128 24.66 -0.59 6.85
N ARG A 129 24.07 -0.88 5.70
CA ARG A 129 22.83 -1.66 5.60
C ARG A 129 22.92 -3.02 6.29
N LYS A 130 24.09 -3.65 6.25
CA LYS A 130 24.33 -4.95 6.91
C LYS A 130 24.32 -4.88 8.44
N ALA A 131 24.57 -3.69 9.03
CA ALA A 131 24.55 -3.47 10.48
C ALA A 131 23.14 -3.25 11.03
N MET A 132 22.16 -2.96 10.16
CA MET A 132 20.76 -2.80 10.54
C MET A 132 20.11 -4.14 10.88
N SER A 133 19.14 -4.15 11.79
CA SER A 133 18.23 -5.29 11.97
C SER A 133 17.50 -5.64 10.66
N LYS A 134 16.95 -6.84 10.56
CA LYS A 134 16.14 -7.25 9.41
C LYS A 134 14.93 -6.32 9.25
N GLU A 135 14.34 -5.92 10.36
CA GLU A 135 13.14 -5.07 10.42
C GLU A 135 13.43 -3.66 9.93
N LEU A 136 14.53 -3.03 10.40
CA LEU A 136 14.94 -1.71 9.91
C LEU A 136 15.36 -1.75 8.45
N ARG A 137 16.09 -2.80 8.01
CA ARG A 137 16.45 -2.99 6.60
C ARG A 137 15.25 -3.05 5.68
N ASN A 138 14.22 -3.79 6.09
CA ASN A 138 12.99 -3.93 5.30
C ASN A 138 12.22 -2.60 5.24
N SER A 139 12.05 -1.93 6.40
CA SER A 139 11.35 -0.65 6.46
C SER A 139 12.10 0.48 5.74
N SER A 140 13.42 0.55 5.86
CA SER A 140 14.24 1.55 5.14
C SER A 140 14.41 1.22 3.66
N GLY A 141 14.12 -0.02 3.25
CA GLY A 141 14.05 -0.48 1.87
C GLY A 141 12.66 -0.36 1.24
N SER A 142 11.66 0.26 1.87
CA SER A 142 10.27 0.31 1.37
C SER A 142 10.09 1.19 0.11
N VAL A 143 9.14 0.83 -0.78
CA VAL A 143 8.89 1.53 -2.06
C VAL A 143 8.45 2.98 -1.82
N GLY A 144 9.12 3.92 -2.47
CA GLY A 144 8.79 5.34 -2.45
C GLY A 144 9.96 6.21 -2.03
N THR A 145 9.82 7.50 -2.27
CA THR A 145 10.90 8.47 -1.99
C THR A 145 11.09 8.75 -0.52
N CYS A 146 10.01 8.75 0.26
CA CYS A 146 10.04 9.01 1.71
C CYS A 146 9.35 7.88 2.47
N CYS A 147 9.93 7.50 3.62
CA CYS A 147 9.38 6.49 4.50
C CYS A 147 9.63 6.89 5.96
N ASP A 148 8.60 6.88 6.79
CA ASP A 148 8.74 7.09 8.24
C ASP A 148 9.29 5.81 8.89
N ILE A 149 10.45 5.94 9.51
CA ILE A 149 11.15 4.86 10.23
C ILE A 149 11.35 5.20 11.71
N THR A 150 10.54 6.12 12.24
CA THR A 150 10.64 6.61 13.62
C THR A 150 10.51 5.50 14.65
N LYS A 151 9.75 4.44 14.36
CA LYS A 151 9.62 3.27 15.24
C LYS A 151 10.95 2.55 15.53
N TYR A 152 12.00 2.81 14.73
CA TYR A 152 13.35 2.27 14.90
C TYR A 152 14.33 3.29 15.47
N ALA A 153 13.84 4.37 16.09
CA ALA A 153 14.67 5.46 16.60
C ALA A 153 15.82 4.96 17.49
N ASP A 154 15.55 4.06 18.44
CA ASP A 154 16.55 3.54 19.37
C ASP A 154 17.67 2.75 18.66
N GLU A 155 17.29 1.94 17.66
CA GLU A 155 18.26 1.23 16.83
C GLU A 155 19.10 2.19 15.99
N ILE A 156 18.47 3.17 15.37
CA ILE A 156 19.14 4.16 14.53
C ILE A 156 20.13 4.98 15.37
N GLU A 157 19.73 5.42 16.57
CA GLU A 157 20.62 6.16 17.47
C GLU A 157 21.80 5.30 17.94
N ALA A 158 21.58 4.00 18.23
CA ALA A 158 22.67 3.08 18.58
C ALA A 158 23.66 2.91 17.41
N LEU A 159 23.16 2.76 16.17
CA LEU A 159 23.99 2.66 14.97
C LEU A 159 24.77 3.95 14.69
N ILE A 160 24.17 5.13 14.91
CA ILE A 160 24.82 6.44 14.83
C ILE A 160 25.93 6.53 15.87
N ALA A 161 25.70 6.03 17.10
CA ALA A 161 26.69 5.99 18.15
C ALA A 161 27.83 4.99 17.88
N GLY A 162 27.71 4.14 16.85
CA GLY A 162 28.69 3.11 16.49
C GLY A 162 28.63 1.87 17.37
N ALA A 163 27.52 1.68 18.08
CA ALA A 163 27.24 0.48 18.84
C ALA A 163 26.60 -0.59 17.95
N SER A 164 26.98 -1.85 18.14
CA SER A 164 26.20 -2.96 17.60
C SER A 164 24.86 -2.97 18.34
N TYR A 165 23.75 -2.75 17.63
CA TYR A 165 22.44 -2.85 18.24
C TYR A 165 22.13 -4.33 18.52
N THR A 166 22.26 -4.72 19.78
CA THR A 166 21.62 -5.90 20.34
C THR A 166 20.30 -5.41 20.92
N PRO A 167 19.13 -5.95 20.51
CA PRO A 167 17.88 -5.62 21.16
C PRO A 167 18.04 -5.75 22.65
N SER A 168 17.98 -4.65 23.40
CA SER A 168 18.10 -4.67 24.85
C SER A 168 16.89 -5.40 25.40
N VAL A 169 17.10 -6.64 25.88
CA VAL A 169 16.18 -7.25 26.80
C VAL A 169 16.31 -6.46 28.10
N THR A 170 15.49 -5.46 28.30
CA THR A 170 15.35 -4.77 29.58
C THR A 170 14.84 -5.77 30.60
N THR A 171 15.74 -6.35 31.36
CA THR A 171 15.42 -7.11 32.58
C THR A 171 14.97 -6.14 33.66
N SER A 172 13.69 -5.92 33.78
CA SER A 172 13.03 -5.48 35.01
C SER A 172 12.71 -6.71 35.86
N PRO A 173 12.68 -6.63 37.21
CA PRO A 173 12.72 -7.80 38.09
C PRO A 173 11.51 -8.70 37.89
N VAL A 174 11.81 -9.98 37.95
CA VAL A 174 10.93 -11.12 37.74
C VAL A 174 9.65 -11.03 38.56
N VAL A 175 8.53 -10.76 37.93
CA VAL A 175 7.24 -11.33 38.26
C VAL A 175 6.96 -12.35 37.17
N ASN A 176 6.86 -13.62 37.54
CA ASN A 176 6.61 -14.72 36.65
C ASN A 176 5.29 -14.51 35.90
N ASN A 177 5.37 -13.96 34.70
CA ASN A 177 4.38 -14.14 33.65
C ASN A 177 5.17 -14.32 32.37
N ALA A 178 5.05 -15.49 31.76
CA ALA A 178 5.65 -15.81 30.47
C ALA A 178 5.27 -14.74 29.44
N LYS A 179 6.19 -13.79 29.15
CA LYS A 179 6.03 -12.86 28.04
C LYS A 179 6.39 -13.61 26.76
N ALA A 180 5.34 -13.86 25.98
CA ALA A 180 5.45 -14.23 24.58
C ALA A 180 6.36 -13.23 23.83
N GLN A 181 7.19 -13.74 22.91
CA GLN A 181 7.87 -12.92 21.88
C GLN A 181 6.85 -11.98 21.24
N PRO A 182 7.24 -10.77 20.72
CA PRO A 182 6.31 -9.92 19.99
C PRO A 182 5.64 -10.79 18.93
N GLN A 183 4.37 -11.08 19.13
CA GLN A 183 3.61 -11.94 18.24
C GLN A 183 3.47 -11.19 16.92
N ASP A 184 4.09 -11.72 15.86
CA ASP A 184 3.89 -11.25 14.51
C ASP A 184 2.38 -11.34 14.20
N PHE A 185 1.82 -10.34 13.52
CA PHE A 185 0.39 -10.34 13.20
C PHE A 185 0.04 -11.43 12.20
N TYR A 186 -1.18 -11.94 12.28
CA TYR A 186 -1.67 -12.94 11.35
C TYR A 186 -2.13 -12.28 10.04
N GLU A 187 -1.86 -12.92 8.90
CA GLU A 187 -2.35 -12.48 7.58
C GLU A 187 -3.86 -12.25 7.58
N ARG A 188 -4.61 -13.13 8.24
CA ARG A 188 -6.07 -13.03 8.39
C ARG A 188 -6.52 -11.76 9.12
N SER A 189 -5.72 -11.22 10.04
CA SER A 189 -6.04 -9.96 10.71
C SER A 189 -6.01 -8.75 9.77
N LEU A 190 -5.35 -8.88 8.61
CA LEU A 190 -5.34 -7.85 7.57
C LEU A 190 -6.66 -7.76 6.80
N HIS A 191 -7.48 -8.81 6.80
CA HIS A 191 -8.70 -8.86 5.98
C HIS A 191 -9.68 -7.74 6.31
N LYS A 192 -10.00 -7.52 7.61
CA LYS A 192 -10.91 -6.44 8.04
C LYS A 192 -10.36 -5.07 7.67
N VAL A 193 -9.05 -4.85 7.84
CA VAL A 193 -8.38 -3.59 7.47
C VAL A 193 -8.49 -3.34 5.96
N PHE A 194 -8.23 -4.37 5.16
CA PHE A 194 -8.31 -4.25 3.71
C PHE A 194 -9.75 -4.09 3.20
N CYS A 195 -10.72 -4.81 3.77
CA CYS A 195 -12.13 -4.63 3.44
C CYS A 195 -12.64 -3.21 3.77
N SER A 196 -12.16 -2.62 4.89
CA SER A 196 -12.47 -1.22 5.22
C SER A 196 -11.89 -0.25 4.17
N TYR A 197 -10.66 -0.45 3.74
CA TYR A 197 -10.08 0.32 2.63
C TYR A 197 -10.87 0.16 1.33
N LEU A 198 -11.25 -1.07 0.96
CA LEU A 198 -12.04 -1.32 -0.24
C LEU A 198 -13.38 -0.60 -0.20
N ARG A 199 -14.01 -0.51 0.98
CA ARG A 199 -15.27 0.20 1.17
C ARG A 199 -15.15 1.70 0.89
N THR A 200 -14.04 2.34 1.22
CA THR A 200 -13.81 3.76 0.87
C THR A 200 -13.75 3.98 -0.65
N ARG A 201 -13.61 2.92 -1.43
CA ARG A 201 -13.61 2.90 -2.90
C ARG A 201 -14.92 2.38 -3.50
N ASN A 202 -15.99 2.29 -2.70
CA ASN A 202 -17.28 1.70 -3.08
C ASN A 202 -17.18 0.23 -3.54
N ILE A 203 -16.20 -0.51 -3.05
CA ILE A 203 -16.05 -1.95 -3.30
C ILE A 203 -16.59 -2.70 -2.07
N TYR A 204 -17.61 -3.51 -2.28
CA TYR A 204 -18.20 -4.39 -1.28
C TYR A 204 -17.42 -5.71 -1.29
N ALA A 205 -16.81 -6.09 -0.19
CA ALA A 205 -15.88 -7.19 -0.13
C ALA A 205 -16.27 -8.26 0.88
N LYS A 206 -15.89 -9.52 0.59
CA LYS A 206 -16.09 -10.67 1.45
C LYS A 206 -14.85 -11.54 1.47
N THR A 207 -14.40 -11.90 2.67
CA THR A 207 -13.40 -12.96 2.89
C THR A 207 -13.96 -14.31 2.50
N ILE A 208 -13.19 -15.09 1.75
CA ILE A 208 -13.52 -16.45 1.35
C ILE A 208 -12.72 -17.42 2.22
N TYR A 209 -13.40 -18.12 3.11
CA TYR A 209 -12.75 -19.01 4.06
C TYR A 209 -12.44 -20.37 3.42
N HIS A 210 -11.17 -20.74 3.37
CA HIS A 210 -10.70 -22.04 2.84
C HIS A 210 -11.29 -23.23 3.63
N GLU A 211 -11.58 -23.05 4.91
CA GLU A 211 -12.16 -24.08 5.78
C GLU A 211 -13.55 -24.52 5.35
N LYS A 212 -14.23 -23.71 4.55
CA LYS A 212 -15.57 -23.99 4.01
C LYS A 212 -15.56 -24.66 2.63
N THR A 213 -14.39 -25.14 2.18
CA THR A 213 -14.23 -25.88 0.94
C THR A 213 -14.55 -27.36 1.13
N SER A 214 -15.33 -27.95 0.21
CA SER A 214 -15.89 -29.30 0.34
C SER A 214 -14.88 -30.45 0.24
N ASN A 215 -13.68 -30.24 -0.30
CA ASN A 215 -12.64 -31.26 -0.48
C ASN A 215 -11.35 -30.94 0.28
N LYS A 216 -11.29 -31.28 1.58
CA LYS A 216 -10.16 -30.98 2.46
C LYS A 216 -8.86 -31.77 2.18
N ASN A 217 -8.91 -32.83 1.38
CA ASN A 217 -7.81 -33.78 1.23
C ASN A 217 -6.92 -33.54 -0.01
N ASP A 218 -7.23 -32.55 -0.84
CA ASP A 218 -6.47 -32.27 -2.05
C ASP A 218 -5.58 -31.03 -1.87
N ASN A 219 -4.27 -31.25 -1.68
CA ASN A 219 -3.27 -30.20 -1.56
C ASN A 219 -3.21 -29.27 -2.80
N ASN A 220 -3.79 -29.66 -3.93
CA ASN A 220 -3.84 -28.88 -5.17
C ASN A 220 -4.89 -27.74 -5.10
N GLN A 221 -5.76 -27.71 -4.08
CA GLN A 221 -6.83 -26.74 -3.97
C GLN A 221 -6.42 -25.43 -3.27
N LYS A 222 -5.21 -25.32 -2.74
CA LYS A 222 -4.69 -24.06 -2.14
C LYS A 222 -4.60 -22.90 -3.12
N TRP A 223 -4.70 -23.15 -4.42
CA TRP A 223 -4.54 -22.20 -5.50
C TRP A 223 -5.83 -21.96 -6.29
N VAL A 224 -6.98 -22.20 -5.71
CA VAL A 224 -8.27 -22.14 -6.42
C VAL A 224 -9.14 -20.97 -5.92
N HIS A 225 -9.00 -20.57 -4.66
CA HIS A 225 -9.82 -19.51 -4.06
C HIS A 225 -9.00 -18.28 -3.74
N PRO A 226 -9.51 -17.07 -4.05
CA PRO A 226 -8.92 -15.84 -3.53
C PRO A 226 -9.16 -15.72 -2.02
N ASP A 227 -8.35 -14.91 -1.35
CA ASP A 227 -8.57 -14.58 0.05
C ASP A 227 -9.81 -13.68 0.21
N ILE A 228 -9.98 -12.72 -0.70
CA ILE A 228 -11.11 -11.78 -0.68
C ILE A 228 -11.67 -11.60 -2.09
N VAL A 229 -12.99 -11.61 -2.18
CA VAL A 229 -13.74 -11.22 -3.38
C VAL A 229 -14.39 -9.86 -3.14
N GLY A 230 -14.29 -8.97 -4.11
CA GLY A 230 -14.93 -7.65 -4.09
C GLY A 230 -15.86 -7.45 -5.26
N VAL A 231 -16.85 -6.59 -5.10
CA VAL A 231 -17.69 -6.13 -6.18
C VAL A 231 -17.89 -4.62 -6.11
N GLN A 232 -17.79 -3.97 -7.24
CA GLN A 232 -18.11 -2.57 -7.42
C GLN A 232 -19.30 -2.46 -8.37
N PHE A 233 -20.35 -1.78 -7.91
CA PHE A 233 -21.51 -1.48 -8.77
C PHE A 233 -21.26 -0.18 -9.52
N GLU A 234 -21.48 -0.17 -10.82
CA GLU A 234 -21.47 1.05 -11.58
C GLU A 234 -22.71 1.90 -11.26
N GLU A 235 -22.49 3.12 -10.82
CA GLU A 235 -23.53 4.07 -10.44
C GLU A 235 -23.56 5.23 -11.44
N PHE A 236 -24.39 5.09 -12.48
CA PHE A 236 -24.70 6.20 -13.36
C PHE A 236 -25.97 6.92 -12.88
N LYS A 237 -25.88 8.23 -12.71
CA LYS A 237 -27.01 9.06 -12.28
C LYS A 237 -27.98 9.41 -13.43
N ASN A 238 -27.53 9.27 -14.67
CA ASN A 238 -28.29 9.66 -15.85
C ASN A 238 -28.94 8.43 -16.47
N ASP A 239 -30.28 8.45 -16.63
CA ASP A 239 -31.05 7.34 -17.17
C ASP A 239 -30.68 7.02 -18.65
N ALA A 240 -30.26 8.01 -19.46
CA ALA A 240 -29.81 7.78 -20.82
C ALA A 240 -28.46 7.04 -20.85
N THR A 241 -27.53 7.35 -19.93
CA THR A 241 -26.27 6.63 -19.80
C THR A 241 -26.50 5.19 -19.36
N LEU A 242 -27.42 4.96 -18.41
CA LEU A 242 -27.84 3.61 -17.98
C LEU A 242 -28.50 2.83 -19.13
N ALA A 243 -29.34 3.49 -19.96
CA ALA A 243 -29.95 2.85 -21.09
C ALA A 243 -28.92 2.48 -22.17
N LEU A 244 -27.95 3.37 -22.43
CA LEU A 244 -26.85 3.10 -23.35
C LEU A 244 -25.99 1.92 -22.88
N LEU A 245 -25.57 1.92 -21.61
CA LEU A 245 -24.82 0.81 -21.03
C LEU A 245 -25.55 -0.52 -21.21
N LYS A 246 -26.83 -0.57 -20.85
CA LYS A 246 -27.68 -1.77 -21.03
C LYS A 246 -27.84 -2.21 -22.47
N ALA A 247 -27.73 -1.29 -23.43
CA ALA A 247 -27.83 -1.59 -24.85
C ALA A 247 -26.52 -2.07 -25.46
N THR A 248 -25.40 -1.57 -24.97
CA THR A 248 -24.04 -1.87 -25.46
C THR A 248 -23.38 -3.02 -24.74
N GLU A 249 -23.60 -3.12 -23.41
CA GLU A 249 -23.06 -4.17 -22.54
C GLU A 249 -24.17 -4.75 -21.65
N PRO A 250 -25.03 -5.59 -22.21
CA PRO A 250 -26.22 -6.06 -21.48
C PRO A 250 -25.92 -6.96 -20.27
N LYS A 251 -24.65 -7.29 -20.01
CA LYS A 251 -24.27 -8.29 -19.02
C LYS A 251 -23.47 -7.76 -17.82
N GLU A 252 -22.85 -6.57 -17.88
CA GLU A 252 -21.91 -6.15 -16.84
C GLU A 252 -22.15 -4.71 -16.38
N SER A 253 -23.08 -4.52 -15.43
CA SER A 253 -23.18 -3.29 -14.63
C SER A 253 -22.37 -3.39 -13.32
N VAL A 254 -21.44 -4.35 -13.21
CA VAL A 254 -20.60 -4.60 -12.05
C VAL A 254 -19.22 -5.05 -12.46
N HIS A 255 -18.23 -4.64 -11.67
CA HIS A 255 -16.88 -5.18 -11.72
C HIS A 255 -16.61 -6.10 -10.54
N ILE A 256 -16.08 -7.28 -10.82
CA ILE A 256 -15.72 -8.28 -9.81
C ILE A 256 -14.22 -8.33 -9.66
N TYR A 257 -13.78 -8.27 -8.42
CA TYR A 257 -12.37 -8.22 -8.01
C TYR A 257 -11.99 -9.48 -7.23
N SER A 258 -10.78 -9.94 -7.44
CA SER A 258 -10.15 -11.03 -6.70
C SER A 258 -8.86 -10.53 -6.06
N TYR A 259 -8.71 -10.73 -4.77
CA TYR A 259 -7.55 -10.27 -4.01
C TYR A 259 -6.87 -11.44 -3.30
N GLU A 260 -5.56 -11.53 -3.47
CA GLU A 260 -4.67 -12.42 -2.74
C GLU A 260 -3.84 -11.59 -1.77
N LEU A 261 -3.96 -11.85 -0.46
CA LEU A 261 -3.29 -11.09 0.59
C LEU A 261 -2.03 -11.79 1.07
N LYS A 262 -0.99 -10.99 1.35
CA LYS A 262 0.25 -11.46 1.98
C LYS A 262 0.72 -10.45 3.02
N ARG A 263 1.34 -10.95 4.08
CA ARG A 263 1.94 -10.06 5.08
C ARG A 263 3.15 -9.34 4.50
N ARG A 264 4.07 -10.09 3.86
CA ARG A 264 5.37 -9.58 3.40
C ARG A 264 5.79 -10.24 2.10
N ILE A 265 6.43 -9.46 1.24
CA ILE A 265 7.14 -9.93 0.05
C ILE A 265 8.57 -9.43 0.14
N GLU A 266 9.49 -10.31 0.53
CA GLU A 266 10.88 -9.97 0.86
C GLU A 266 11.88 -10.32 -0.26
N SER A 267 11.50 -11.20 -1.18
CA SER A 267 12.40 -11.73 -2.21
C SER A 267 11.70 -11.94 -3.54
N ASP A 268 12.48 -11.96 -4.61
CA ASP A 268 12.03 -12.25 -5.97
C ASP A 268 11.29 -13.61 -6.07
N TYR A 269 11.77 -14.61 -5.35
CA TYR A 269 11.11 -15.92 -5.30
C TYR A 269 9.70 -15.81 -4.67
N GLN A 270 9.57 -15.12 -3.53
CA GLN A 270 8.27 -14.92 -2.88
C GLN A 270 7.32 -14.08 -3.76
N LEU A 271 7.84 -13.02 -4.40
CA LEU A 271 7.06 -12.21 -5.32
C LEU A 271 6.47 -13.07 -6.44
N LYS A 272 7.28 -13.86 -7.11
CA LYS A 272 6.81 -14.74 -8.19
C LYS A 272 5.82 -15.77 -7.70
N GLN A 273 6.10 -16.42 -6.58
CA GLN A 273 5.20 -17.42 -5.98
C GLN A 273 3.82 -16.82 -5.69
N TYR A 274 3.77 -15.68 -4.99
CA TYR A 274 2.52 -15.04 -4.60
C TYR A 274 1.80 -14.38 -5.79
N TYR A 275 2.56 -13.85 -6.75
CA TYR A 275 2.01 -13.28 -7.96
C TYR A 275 1.31 -14.34 -8.82
N PHE A 276 1.93 -15.51 -9.01
CA PHE A 276 1.30 -16.62 -9.75
C PHE A 276 0.14 -17.25 -8.98
N GLN A 277 0.16 -17.23 -7.65
CA GLN A 277 -0.99 -17.58 -6.84
C GLN A 277 -2.15 -16.61 -7.10
N ALA A 278 -1.91 -15.28 -7.02
CA ALA A 278 -2.91 -14.26 -7.34
C ALA A 278 -3.44 -14.41 -8.77
N LEU A 279 -2.56 -14.68 -9.74
CA LEU A 279 -2.94 -14.93 -11.14
C LEU A 279 -3.88 -16.12 -11.28
N SER A 280 -3.56 -17.24 -10.63
CA SER A 280 -4.39 -18.44 -10.63
C SER A 280 -5.76 -18.18 -9.99
N ASN A 281 -5.76 -17.54 -8.82
CA ASN A 281 -6.96 -17.29 -8.01
C ASN A 281 -7.87 -16.20 -8.58
N SER A 282 -7.39 -15.41 -9.54
CA SER A 282 -8.13 -14.29 -10.16
C SER A 282 -8.45 -14.46 -11.64
N SER A 283 -8.15 -15.62 -12.23
CA SER A 283 -8.35 -15.85 -13.67
C SER A 283 -9.79 -15.67 -14.14
N TRP A 284 -10.74 -15.79 -13.24
CA TRP A 284 -12.19 -15.72 -13.47
C TRP A 284 -12.79 -14.32 -13.27
N ALA A 285 -12.09 -13.41 -12.59
CA ALA A 285 -12.59 -12.08 -12.19
C ALA A 285 -12.21 -10.99 -13.22
N ASN A 286 -12.94 -9.86 -13.22
CA ASN A 286 -12.57 -8.72 -14.05
C ASN A 286 -11.19 -8.17 -13.67
N PHE A 287 -10.87 -8.10 -12.37
CA PHE A 287 -9.62 -7.58 -11.87
C PHE A 287 -9.02 -8.50 -10.81
N GLY A 288 -7.74 -8.83 -10.96
CA GLY A 288 -6.98 -9.60 -9.99
C GLY A 288 -5.87 -8.79 -9.36
N TYR A 289 -5.70 -8.88 -8.05
CA TYR A 289 -4.68 -8.15 -7.30
C TYR A 289 -3.91 -9.04 -6.33
N LEU A 290 -2.59 -8.86 -6.31
CA LEU A 290 -1.74 -9.24 -5.20
C LEU A 290 -1.66 -8.06 -4.22
N VAL A 291 -2.00 -8.30 -2.96
CA VAL A 291 -1.99 -7.29 -1.89
C VAL A 291 -0.96 -7.70 -0.86
N ALA A 292 -0.04 -6.82 -0.51
CA ALA A 292 0.91 -7.10 0.55
C ALA A 292 1.05 -5.91 1.51
N PHE A 293 1.22 -6.22 2.80
CA PHE A 293 1.41 -5.21 3.83
C PHE A 293 2.82 -4.61 3.80
N GLU A 294 3.81 -5.44 3.48
CA GLU A 294 5.21 -5.02 3.29
C GLU A 294 5.73 -5.62 1.98
N ILE A 295 6.38 -4.80 1.15
CA ILE A 295 7.02 -5.24 -0.09
C ILE A 295 8.44 -4.67 -0.12
N ASN A 296 9.42 -5.51 -0.48
CA ASN A 296 10.79 -5.05 -0.67
C ASN A 296 10.90 -4.20 -1.95
N ASP A 297 11.50 -3.02 -1.83
CA ASP A 297 11.67 -2.05 -2.92
C ASP A 297 12.50 -2.56 -4.09
N ASP A 298 13.49 -3.43 -3.82
CA ASP A 298 14.35 -4.00 -4.86
C ASP A 298 13.56 -4.83 -5.89
N LEU A 299 12.26 -5.08 -5.61
CA LEU A 299 11.38 -5.86 -6.48
C LEU A 299 10.58 -5.02 -7.49
N ALA A 300 10.78 -3.69 -7.52
CA ALA A 300 9.98 -2.78 -8.35
C ALA A 300 9.99 -3.13 -9.83
N GLU A 301 11.17 -3.39 -10.41
CA GLU A 301 11.31 -3.76 -11.82
C GLU A 301 10.61 -5.09 -12.15
N GLU A 302 10.74 -6.07 -11.26
CA GLU A 302 10.12 -7.36 -11.46
C GLU A 302 8.59 -7.30 -11.27
N MET A 303 8.09 -6.48 -10.33
CA MET A 303 6.66 -6.20 -10.18
C MET A 303 6.08 -5.57 -11.45
N GLU A 304 6.76 -4.58 -12.02
CA GLU A 304 6.35 -3.93 -13.27
C GLU A 304 6.35 -4.91 -14.43
N ARG A 305 7.41 -5.73 -14.56
CA ARG A 305 7.52 -6.77 -15.59
C ARG A 305 6.39 -7.77 -15.51
N LEU A 306 6.08 -8.28 -14.30
CA LEU A 306 5.00 -9.24 -14.06
C LEU A 306 3.63 -8.60 -14.36
N ASN A 307 3.38 -7.37 -13.89
CA ASN A 307 2.13 -6.66 -14.17
C ASN A 307 1.93 -6.45 -15.68
N ASN A 308 2.98 -6.02 -16.40
CA ASN A 308 2.92 -5.82 -17.85
C ASN A 308 2.63 -7.13 -18.60
N ALA A 309 3.24 -8.24 -18.17
CA ALA A 309 3.12 -9.54 -18.81
C ALA A 309 1.75 -10.20 -18.56
N PHE A 310 1.23 -10.15 -17.33
CA PHE A 310 0.08 -10.95 -16.91
C PHE A 310 -1.14 -10.13 -16.47
N GLY A 311 -0.99 -8.83 -16.21
CA GLY A 311 -2.07 -7.92 -15.91
C GLY A 311 -2.67 -8.04 -14.50
N ILE A 312 -2.02 -8.76 -13.57
CA ILE A 312 -2.41 -8.75 -12.15
C ILE A 312 -1.86 -7.48 -11.52
N GLY A 313 -2.73 -6.73 -10.83
CA GLY A 313 -2.33 -5.52 -10.12
C GLY A 313 -1.60 -5.84 -8.81
N ILE A 314 -0.89 -4.85 -8.28
CA ILE A 314 -0.19 -4.97 -6.99
C ILE A 314 -0.59 -3.80 -6.09
N ILE A 315 -1.01 -4.12 -4.88
CA ILE A 315 -1.39 -3.14 -3.86
C ILE A 315 -0.43 -3.26 -2.67
N LEU A 316 0.20 -2.15 -2.31
CA LEU A 316 0.85 -2.01 -1.01
C LEU A 316 -0.23 -1.57 -0.01
N MET A 317 -0.55 -2.46 0.91
CA MET A 317 -1.54 -2.22 1.94
C MET A 317 -0.90 -1.51 3.13
N GLN A 318 -1.51 -0.43 3.57
CA GLN A 318 -1.19 0.27 4.81
C GLN A 318 -2.48 0.59 5.53
N VAL A 319 -2.47 0.62 6.86
CA VAL A 319 -3.68 0.82 7.67
C VAL A 319 -4.44 2.10 7.26
N ASN A 320 -3.72 3.20 7.07
CA ASN A 320 -4.32 4.50 6.77
C ASN A 320 -4.20 4.95 5.30
N ASN A 321 -3.41 4.24 4.48
CA ASN A 321 -3.13 4.69 3.12
C ASN A 321 -2.64 3.55 2.21
N SER A 322 -3.53 2.59 1.93
CA SER A 322 -3.23 1.53 0.96
C SER A 322 -3.07 2.11 -0.45
N LYS A 323 -2.09 1.63 -1.21
CA LYS A 323 -1.68 2.17 -2.51
C LYS A 323 -1.70 1.11 -3.59
N ILE A 324 -2.35 1.40 -4.71
CA ILE A 324 -2.20 0.61 -5.92
C ILE A 324 -0.85 0.98 -6.54
N LEU A 325 0.14 0.08 -6.46
CA LEU A 325 1.45 0.27 -7.07
C LEU A 325 1.36 0.06 -8.60
N TYR A 326 0.69 -1.02 -9.00
CA TYR A 326 0.45 -1.36 -10.39
C TYR A 326 -1.03 -1.73 -10.56
N PRO A 327 -1.77 -1.06 -11.48
CA PRO A 327 -3.18 -1.36 -11.71
C PRO A 327 -3.35 -2.72 -12.40
N ALA A 328 -4.43 -3.43 -12.04
CA ALA A 328 -4.80 -4.64 -12.76
C ALA A 328 -5.35 -4.28 -14.16
N LYS A 329 -5.10 -5.15 -15.12
CA LYS A 329 -5.76 -5.09 -16.44
C LYS A 329 -7.12 -5.76 -16.36
N GLU A 330 -8.11 -5.14 -16.96
CA GLU A 330 -9.46 -5.68 -17.05
C GLU A 330 -9.50 -6.96 -17.88
N LYS A 331 -10.29 -7.94 -17.41
CA LYS A 331 -10.53 -9.22 -18.09
C LYS A 331 -12.03 -9.50 -18.14
N GLN A 332 -12.44 -10.32 -19.08
CA GLN A 332 -13.80 -10.87 -19.10
C GLN A 332 -13.97 -11.91 -18.00
N LEU A 333 -15.19 -12.01 -17.45
CA LEU A 333 -15.54 -13.04 -16.47
C LEU A 333 -15.45 -14.45 -17.08
N ASP A 334 -14.77 -15.38 -16.40
CA ASP A 334 -14.80 -16.80 -16.77
C ASP A 334 -15.88 -17.53 -15.95
N TYR A 335 -17.04 -17.70 -16.58
CA TYR A 335 -18.19 -18.34 -15.96
C TYR A 335 -17.95 -19.85 -15.67
N ASN A 336 -17.08 -20.52 -16.40
CA ASN A 336 -16.76 -21.92 -16.12
C ASN A 336 -15.98 -22.05 -14.80
N THR A 337 -15.04 -21.15 -14.57
CA THR A 337 -14.31 -21.09 -13.29
C THR A 337 -15.21 -20.64 -12.16
N ILE A 338 -16.10 -19.65 -12.37
CA ILE A 338 -17.11 -19.22 -11.38
C ILE A 338 -18.01 -20.40 -10.98
N GLU A 339 -18.48 -21.21 -11.94
CA GLU A 339 -19.29 -22.41 -11.69
C GLU A 339 -18.53 -23.40 -10.80
N LYS A 340 -17.25 -23.67 -11.13
CA LYS A 340 -16.38 -24.52 -10.32
C LYS A 340 -16.23 -24.00 -8.90
N LEU A 341 -15.98 -22.71 -8.71
CA LEU A 341 -15.83 -22.08 -7.39
C LEU A 341 -17.11 -22.12 -6.58
N ASN A 342 -18.27 -21.90 -7.21
CA ASN A 342 -19.59 -22.04 -6.58
C ASN A 342 -19.83 -23.44 -6.01
N ASN A 343 -19.35 -24.47 -6.71
CA ASN A 343 -19.48 -25.86 -6.27
C ASN A 343 -18.49 -26.24 -5.17
N LEU A 344 -17.36 -25.53 -5.09
CA LEU A 344 -16.29 -25.86 -4.16
C LEU A 344 -16.41 -25.13 -2.81
N ASN A 345 -16.88 -23.88 -2.79
CA ASN A 345 -16.87 -23.03 -1.59
C ASN A 345 -18.22 -22.38 -1.32
N SER A 346 -18.77 -22.63 -0.15
CA SER A 346 -20.09 -22.12 0.24
C SER A 346 -20.15 -20.60 0.41
N ASP A 347 -19.06 -19.95 0.87
CA ASP A 347 -19.00 -18.48 1.02
C ASP A 347 -18.99 -17.80 -0.35
N PHE A 348 -18.21 -18.35 -1.27
CA PHE A 348 -18.18 -17.87 -2.65
C PHE A 348 -19.56 -18.01 -3.33
N CYS A 349 -20.18 -19.19 -3.18
CA CYS A 349 -21.51 -19.45 -3.71
C CYS A 349 -22.57 -18.51 -3.14
N GLU A 350 -22.53 -18.24 -1.83
CA GLU A 350 -23.45 -17.28 -1.20
C GLU A 350 -23.26 -15.87 -1.74
N PHE A 351 -21.98 -15.45 -1.90
CA PHE A 351 -21.64 -14.14 -2.46
C PHE A 351 -22.20 -13.97 -3.86
N ILE A 352 -21.95 -14.92 -4.76
CA ILE A 352 -22.45 -14.88 -6.14
C ILE A 352 -24.00 -14.95 -6.19
N LYS A 353 -24.64 -15.78 -5.36
CA LYS A 353 -26.11 -15.83 -5.26
C LYS A 353 -26.72 -14.51 -4.83
N LYS A 354 -26.13 -13.83 -3.88
CA LYS A 354 -26.63 -12.53 -3.40
C LYS A 354 -26.35 -11.43 -4.43
N LEU A 355 -25.18 -11.45 -5.06
CA LEU A 355 -24.86 -10.55 -6.17
C LEU A 355 -25.85 -10.69 -7.29
N SER A 356 -26.15 -11.91 -7.74
CA SER A 356 -27.12 -12.15 -8.81
C SER A 356 -28.54 -11.65 -8.46
N LYS A 357 -28.93 -11.65 -7.18
CA LYS A 357 -30.19 -11.05 -6.74
C LYS A 357 -30.19 -9.53 -6.89
N VAL A 358 -29.08 -8.86 -6.59
CA VAL A 358 -28.94 -7.41 -6.82
C VAL A 358 -29.05 -7.08 -8.31
N MET A 359 -28.36 -7.86 -9.15
CA MET A 359 -28.34 -7.65 -10.59
C MET A 359 -29.71 -7.87 -11.26
N ASN A 360 -30.52 -8.77 -10.72
CA ASN A 360 -31.85 -9.10 -11.25
C ASN A 360 -33.01 -8.35 -10.54
N ALA A 361 -32.69 -7.51 -9.53
CA ALA A 361 -33.73 -6.75 -8.83
C ALA A 361 -34.32 -5.67 -9.74
N SER A 362 -35.67 -5.52 -9.68
CA SER A 362 -36.31 -4.36 -10.29
C SER A 362 -35.89 -3.05 -9.58
N LYS A 363 -36.08 -1.90 -10.25
CA LYS A 363 -35.68 -0.58 -9.70
C LYS A 363 -36.19 -0.37 -8.26
N ASP A 364 -37.41 -0.79 -7.95
CA ASP A 364 -38.05 -0.58 -6.64
C ASP A 364 -37.42 -1.43 -5.52
N TYR A 365 -36.80 -2.55 -5.86
CA TYR A 365 -36.22 -3.51 -4.89
C TYR A 365 -34.68 -3.52 -4.91
N THR A 366 -34.02 -2.70 -5.74
CA THR A 366 -32.57 -2.68 -5.84
C THR A 366 -31.90 -2.28 -4.52
N ALA A 367 -32.47 -1.30 -3.79
CA ALA A 367 -31.93 -0.84 -2.51
C ALA A 367 -31.97 -1.96 -1.45
N ASP A 368 -33.09 -2.69 -1.36
CA ASP A 368 -33.25 -3.81 -0.42
C ASP A 368 -32.30 -4.97 -0.77
N ALA A 369 -32.15 -5.27 -2.07
CA ALA A 369 -31.24 -6.29 -2.55
C ALA A 369 -29.76 -5.92 -2.23
N LYS A 370 -29.35 -4.66 -2.45
CA LYS A 370 -28.02 -4.14 -2.07
C LYS A 370 -27.83 -4.22 -0.56
N SER A 371 -28.79 -3.80 0.26
CA SER A 371 -28.73 -3.92 1.71
C SER A 371 -28.59 -5.38 2.17
N SER A 372 -29.32 -6.30 1.53
CA SER A 372 -29.18 -7.73 1.79
C SER A 372 -27.83 -8.31 1.38
N PHE A 373 -27.23 -7.77 0.30
CA PHE A 373 -25.89 -8.13 -0.15
C PHE A 373 -24.82 -7.60 0.82
N GLU A 374 -24.97 -6.37 1.26
CA GLU A 374 -24.02 -5.74 2.20
C GLU A 374 -23.93 -6.53 3.54
N LYS A 375 -25.04 -7.10 4.01
CA LYS A 375 -25.07 -7.91 5.25
C LYS A 375 -24.21 -9.17 5.21
N ILE A 376 -23.88 -9.68 4.02
CA ILE A 376 -23.00 -10.84 3.87
C ILE A 376 -21.53 -10.44 3.62
N CYS A 377 -21.27 -9.18 3.33
CA CYS A 377 -19.93 -8.65 3.20
C CYS A 377 -19.23 -8.54 4.57
N ASP A 378 -17.93 -8.44 4.56
CA ASP A 378 -17.15 -8.28 5.79
C ASP A 378 -17.47 -6.94 6.46
N LYS A 379 -17.51 -6.96 7.80
CA LYS A 379 -17.68 -5.75 8.60
C LYS A 379 -16.46 -4.84 8.43
N ILE A 380 -16.74 -3.57 8.26
CA ILE A 380 -15.74 -2.50 8.22
C ILE A 380 -15.63 -1.82 9.58
N PHE A 381 -14.62 -0.96 9.75
CA PHE A 381 -14.53 -0.10 10.92
C PHE A 381 -15.53 1.05 10.81
N GLU A 382 -16.18 1.39 11.92
CA GLU A 382 -17.14 2.50 12.01
C GLU A 382 -16.42 3.83 12.33
N SER A 383 -15.21 3.76 12.92
CA SER A 383 -14.37 4.93 13.22
C SER A 383 -12.88 4.60 13.14
N ASP A 384 -12.06 5.66 13.09
CA ASP A 384 -10.60 5.56 13.09
C ASP A 384 -10.10 4.98 14.42
N GLU A 385 -10.76 5.28 15.54
CA GLU A 385 -10.42 4.74 16.86
C GLU A 385 -10.65 3.23 16.94
N GLU A 386 -11.75 2.73 16.35
CA GLU A 386 -11.99 1.29 16.26
C GLU A 386 -10.91 0.59 15.46
N GLN A 387 -10.52 1.18 14.31
CA GLN A 387 -9.44 0.66 13.48
C GLN A 387 -8.11 0.64 14.22
N GLU A 388 -7.78 1.73 14.91
CA GLU A 388 -6.55 1.85 15.71
C GLU A 388 -6.50 0.79 16.83
N GLN A 389 -7.61 0.64 17.57
CA GLN A 389 -7.70 -0.37 18.63
C GLN A 389 -7.57 -1.78 18.07
N TYR A 390 -8.24 -2.07 16.96
CA TYR A 390 -8.11 -3.37 16.28
C TYR A 390 -6.67 -3.67 15.86
N CYS A 391 -5.96 -2.69 15.31
CA CYS A 391 -4.57 -2.85 14.89
C CYS A 391 -3.66 -3.13 16.10
N LYS A 392 -3.87 -2.42 17.22
CA LYS A 392 -3.14 -2.68 18.49
C LYS A 392 -3.39 -4.09 19.01
N ASP A 393 -4.65 -4.52 19.06
CA ASP A 393 -5.06 -5.84 19.57
C ASP A 393 -4.51 -7.00 18.72
N ASN A 394 -4.28 -6.75 17.43
CA ASN A 394 -3.77 -7.72 16.47
C ASN A 394 -2.28 -7.55 16.13
N ASN A 395 -1.56 -6.66 16.80
CA ASN A 395 -0.14 -6.32 16.55
C ASN A 395 0.15 -5.87 15.12
N ILE A 396 -0.82 -5.27 14.42
CA ILE A 396 -0.65 -4.72 13.08
C ILE A 396 0.02 -3.36 13.21
N PRO A 397 1.18 -3.11 12.56
CA PRO A 397 1.84 -1.80 12.57
C PRO A 397 0.98 -0.75 11.87
N PHE A 398 0.92 0.46 12.42
CA PHE A 398 0.17 1.57 11.82
C PHE A 398 0.80 2.95 12.09
#